data_92d80e0ae000b342e99830a7b7c9da60
#
_entry.id   92d80e0ae000b342e99830a7b7c9da60
#
_cell.length_a   1.000
_cell.length_b   1.000
_cell.length_c   1.000
_cell.angle_alpha   90.00
_cell.angle_beta   90.00
_cell.angle_gamma   90.00
#
_symmetry.space_group_name_H-M   'P 1'
#
loop_
_entity.id
_entity.type
_entity.pdbx_description
1 polymer ?
#
loop_
_entity_poly.entity_id
_entity_poly.type
_entity_poly.pdbx_seq_one_letter_code
_entity_poly.pdbx_strand_id
1 'polypeptide(L)'
;MTKKEFENLKQWAESGHAKAMFDLAVCYGTGLGVVQDYAQSAHWYQKAADTNNTKADDLFRTQAMFNLAACYNEGRGVTKNHAQAIHWYQKAADSDNAKATDLVRAQAMFNLAAYYETDLGEHAQAFSWYQKAADLGIAQAMFNLAAYYAKGQYVAQDYTQVVYWCQKVIDSENNKDTDLLKAQTMFQLGLCYDNGSGVVQDHARAHSWYQKAADLDNINAMFNLALDYAKGQAVVQDHNQAFYWYQKIADSGDAEANGFLKAQAMYNLGLFYDRGLGVAQNNVQAVYYYQKSADLGITESMLNLGVCYAEGQGV
;
A
#
# COMPACT_ATOMS: atom_id res chain seq x y z
N MET A 1 32.30 -10.50 -4.65
CA MET A 1 33.15 -10.10 -5.80
C MET A 1 34.59 -9.93 -5.31
N THR A 2 35.55 -10.54 -5.99
CA THR A 2 36.98 -10.39 -5.67
C THR A 2 37.51 -9.05 -6.20
N LYS A 3 38.64 -8.60 -5.66
CA LYS A 3 39.30 -7.36 -6.14
C LYS A 3 39.63 -7.42 -7.64
N LYS A 4 40.02 -8.60 -8.14
CA LYS A 4 40.35 -8.79 -9.57
C LYS A 4 39.09 -8.70 -10.46
N GLU A 5 37.97 -9.26 -10.01
CA GLU A 5 36.69 -9.15 -10.72
C GLU A 5 36.20 -7.71 -10.79
N PHE A 6 36.37 -6.95 -9.70
CA PHE A 6 36.01 -5.53 -9.67
C PHE A 6 36.87 -4.70 -10.65
N GLU A 7 38.19 -4.92 -10.69
CA GLU A 7 39.07 -4.21 -11.63
C GLU A 7 38.75 -4.54 -13.09
N ASN A 8 38.40 -5.79 -13.40
CA ASN A 8 37.96 -6.19 -14.74
C ASN A 8 36.65 -5.48 -15.11
N LEU A 9 35.66 -5.44 -14.18
CA LEU A 9 34.40 -4.74 -14.39
C LEU A 9 34.63 -3.26 -14.67
N LYS A 10 35.54 -2.63 -13.91
CA LYS A 10 35.91 -1.23 -14.09
C LYS A 10 36.50 -0.97 -15.47
N GLN A 11 37.42 -1.81 -15.95
CA GLN A 11 37.98 -1.69 -17.29
C GLN A 11 36.90 -1.81 -18.39
N TRP A 12 35.94 -2.72 -18.22
CA TRP A 12 34.84 -2.85 -19.17
C TRP A 12 33.91 -1.64 -19.14
N ALA A 13 33.61 -1.09 -17.97
CA ALA A 13 32.84 0.13 -17.85
C ALA A 13 33.56 1.32 -18.53
N GLU A 14 34.87 1.47 -18.30
CA GLU A 14 35.71 2.50 -18.94
C GLU A 14 35.79 2.35 -20.48
N SER A 15 35.63 1.13 -21.00
CA SER A 15 35.56 0.90 -22.47
C SER A 15 34.19 1.16 -23.09
N GLY A 16 33.21 1.64 -22.32
CA GLY A 16 31.92 2.12 -22.84
C GLY A 16 30.77 1.13 -22.82
N HIS A 17 30.92 -0.03 -22.16
CA HIS A 17 29.85 -1.02 -22.07
C HIS A 17 28.77 -0.60 -21.05
N ALA A 18 27.55 -0.31 -21.49
CA ALA A 18 26.47 0.18 -20.63
C ALA A 18 26.14 -0.78 -19.46
N LYS A 19 26.10 -2.09 -19.73
CA LYS A 19 25.91 -3.08 -18.67
C LYS A 19 27.01 -2.99 -17.60
N ALA A 20 28.29 -2.91 -18.03
CA ALA A 20 29.40 -2.85 -17.08
C ALA A 20 29.39 -1.55 -16.27
N MET A 21 29.00 -0.42 -16.88
CA MET A 21 28.80 0.85 -16.18
C MET A 21 27.67 0.73 -15.14
N PHE A 22 26.54 0.13 -15.51
CA PHE A 22 25.42 -0.12 -14.60
C PHE A 22 25.86 -1.02 -13.43
N ASP A 23 26.50 -2.16 -13.72
CA ASP A 23 26.97 -3.10 -12.69
C ASP A 23 27.99 -2.44 -11.74
N LEU A 24 28.88 -1.60 -12.29
CA LEU A 24 29.87 -0.84 -11.51
C LEU A 24 29.19 0.20 -10.60
N ALA A 25 28.16 0.88 -11.11
CA ALA A 25 27.33 1.78 -10.31
C ALA A 25 26.65 1.07 -9.14
N VAL A 26 26.12 -0.13 -9.37
CA VAL A 26 25.54 -0.99 -8.31
C VAL A 26 26.61 -1.37 -7.29
N CYS A 27 27.83 -1.75 -7.72
CA CYS A 27 28.92 -2.11 -6.83
C CYS A 27 29.28 -0.95 -5.88
N TYR A 28 29.42 0.27 -6.41
CA TYR A 28 29.67 1.45 -5.59
C TYR A 28 28.48 1.76 -4.66
N GLY A 29 27.24 1.63 -5.14
CA GLY A 29 26.04 1.90 -4.34
C GLY A 29 25.81 0.93 -3.19
N THR A 30 26.26 -0.32 -3.35
CA THR A 30 26.06 -1.40 -2.35
C THR A 30 27.32 -1.73 -1.53
N GLY A 31 28.49 -1.27 -1.95
CA GLY A 31 29.77 -1.65 -1.36
C GLY A 31 30.24 -3.06 -1.77
N LEU A 32 29.72 -3.61 -2.87
CA LEU A 32 30.06 -4.97 -3.31
C LEU A 32 31.45 -5.00 -3.98
N GLY A 33 32.46 -5.47 -3.25
CA GLY A 33 33.84 -5.59 -3.72
C GLY A 33 34.63 -4.28 -3.72
N VAL A 34 34.03 -3.19 -3.23
CA VAL A 34 34.63 -1.86 -3.10
C VAL A 34 34.01 -1.16 -1.89
N VAL A 35 34.68 -0.12 -1.37
CA VAL A 35 34.06 0.75 -0.36
C VAL A 35 32.86 1.46 -0.97
N GLN A 36 31.74 1.46 -0.25
CA GLN A 36 30.52 2.12 -0.70
C GLN A 36 30.76 3.61 -0.97
N ASP A 37 30.35 4.05 -2.15
CA ASP A 37 30.46 5.44 -2.61
C ASP A 37 29.27 5.81 -3.50
N TYR A 38 28.30 6.49 -2.93
CA TYR A 38 27.11 6.91 -3.66
C TYR A 38 27.41 7.95 -4.76
N ALA A 39 28.47 8.76 -4.63
CA ALA A 39 28.82 9.72 -5.65
C ALA A 39 29.38 9.01 -6.89
N GLN A 40 30.22 7.99 -6.70
CA GLN A 40 30.66 7.12 -7.79
C GLN A 40 29.50 6.33 -8.40
N SER A 41 28.59 5.84 -7.56
CA SER A 41 27.37 5.14 -8.05
C SER A 41 26.56 6.04 -8.99
N ALA A 42 26.20 7.24 -8.57
CA ALA A 42 25.45 8.20 -9.37
C ALA A 42 26.22 8.59 -10.66
N HIS A 43 27.53 8.80 -10.58
CA HIS A 43 28.37 9.09 -11.73
C HIS A 43 28.32 7.97 -12.80
N TRP A 44 28.43 6.71 -12.38
CA TRP A 44 28.38 5.60 -13.31
C TRP A 44 26.98 5.31 -13.85
N TYR A 45 25.91 5.54 -13.07
CA TYR A 45 24.54 5.55 -13.60
C TYR A 45 24.36 6.63 -14.67
N GLN A 46 24.89 7.85 -14.44
CA GLN A 46 24.84 8.93 -15.45
C GLN A 46 25.55 8.51 -16.75
N LYS A 47 26.74 7.95 -16.65
CA LYS A 47 27.46 7.46 -17.82
C LYS A 47 26.71 6.37 -18.57
N ALA A 48 26.13 5.38 -17.84
CA ALA A 48 25.33 4.32 -18.45
C ALA A 48 24.08 4.87 -19.13
N ALA A 49 23.40 5.85 -18.50
CA ALA A 49 22.19 6.50 -19.04
C ALA A 49 22.47 7.30 -20.32
N ASP A 50 23.67 7.89 -20.45
CA ASP A 50 24.07 8.71 -21.60
C ASP A 50 24.68 7.91 -22.74
N THR A 51 24.84 6.59 -22.62
CA THR A 51 25.36 5.77 -23.73
C THR A 51 24.40 5.76 -24.91
N ASN A 52 24.94 5.93 -26.12
CA ASN A 52 24.18 5.84 -27.38
C ASN A 52 24.34 4.46 -28.06
N ASN A 53 24.67 3.42 -27.31
CA ASN A 53 24.99 2.11 -27.81
C ASN A 53 23.75 1.28 -28.21
N THR A 54 23.99 0.09 -28.76
CA THR A 54 23.06 -0.80 -29.44
C THR A 54 21.79 -1.16 -28.64
N LYS A 55 20.74 -1.67 -29.33
CA LYS A 55 19.50 -2.19 -28.72
C LYS A 55 19.72 -3.20 -27.57
N ALA A 56 20.87 -3.88 -27.53
CA ALA A 56 21.20 -4.80 -26.44
C ALA A 56 21.48 -4.12 -25.09
N ASP A 57 21.89 -2.85 -25.14
CA ASP A 57 22.22 -2.05 -23.96
C ASP A 57 21.03 -1.25 -23.39
N ASP A 58 19.91 -1.20 -24.11
CA ASP A 58 18.75 -0.37 -23.77
C ASP A 58 18.14 -0.72 -22.40
N LEU A 59 18.14 -2.00 -22.00
CA LEU A 59 17.68 -2.41 -20.68
C LEU A 59 18.52 -1.75 -19.58
N PHE A 60 19.84 -1.87 -19.66
CA PHE A 60 20.75 -1.34 -18.63
C PHE A 60 20.76 0.18 -18.63
N ARG A 61 20.60 0.80 -19.79
CA ARG A 61 20.43 2.25 -19.94
C ARG A 61 19.16 2.74 -19.24
N THR A 62 18.02 2.07 -19.50
CA THR A 62 16.74 2.40 -18.85
C THR A 62 16.80 2.21 -17.34
N GLN A 63 17.41 1.11 -16.88
CA GLN A 63 17.65 0.86 -15.46
C GLN A 63 18.56 1.93 -14.83
N ALA A 64 19.60 2.35 -15.56
CA ALA A 64 20.51 3.42 -15.11
C ALA A 64 19.78 4.77 -14.99
N MET A 65 18.93 5.12 -15.96
CA MET A 65 18.08 6.34 -15.91
C MET A 65 17.16 6.30 -14.69
N PHE A 66 16.51 5.15 -14.43
CA PHE A 66 15.63 4.96 -13.28
C PHE A 66 16.40 5.12 -11.95
N ASN A 67 17.54 4.46 -11.81
CA ASN A 67 18.34 4.53 -10.58
C ASN A 67 18.97 5.93 -10.37
N LEU A 68 19.36 6.60 -11.45
CA LEU A 68 19.86 7.97 -11.38
C LEU A 68 18.74 8.94 -10.92
N ALA A 69 17.52 8.75 -11.43
CA ALA A 69 16.36 9.51 -10.96
C ALA A 69 16.15 9.32 -9.45
N ALA A 70 16.25 8.07 -8.96
CA ALA A 70 16.17 7.78 -7.53
C ALA A 70 17.31 8.45 -6.73
N CYS A 71 18.54 8.47 -7.27
CA CYS A 71 19.65 9.20 -6.65
C CYS A 71 19.34 10.69 -6.48
N TYR A 72 18.80 11.35 -7.51
CA TYR A 72 18.38 12.76 -7.43
C TYR A 72 17.21 12.98 -6.48
N ASN A 73 16.25 12.05 -6.45
CA ASN A 73 15.09 12.14 -5.56
C ASN A 73 15.49 12.07 -4.09
N GLU A 74 16.44 11.19 -3.75
CA GLU A 74 16.84 10.94 -2.36
C GLU A 74 18.06 11.76 -1.94
N GLY A 75 18.77 12.36 -2.89
CA GLY A 75 20.04 13.05 -2.63
C GLY A 75 21.20 12.08 -2.37
N ARG A 76 21.14 10.85 -2.91
CA ARG A 76 22.20 9.84 -2.74
C ARG A 76 23.34 10.06 -3.74
N GLY A 77 24.45 10.52 -3.26
CA GLY A 77 25.66 10.78 -4.08
C GLY A 77 25.58 11.99 -5.02
N VAL A 78 24.43 12.65 -5.05
CA VAL A 78 24.16 13.91 -5.74
C VAL A 78 23.34 14.82 -4.85
N THR A 79 23.37 16.12 -5.10
CA THR A 79 22.45 17.05 -4.43
C THR A 79 21.01 16.71 -4.81
N LYS A 80 20.13 16.57 -3.82
CA LYS A 80 18.71 16.33 -4.04
C LYS A 80 18.14 17.36 -5.01
N ASN A 81 17.54 16.89 -6.10
CA ASN A 81 17.02 17.74 -7.16
C ASN A 81 15.82 17.11 -7.84
N HIS A 82 14.67 17.61 -7.50
CA HIS A 82 13.39 17.10 -7.99
C HIS A 82 13.21 17.24 -9.51
N ALA A 83 13.65 18.35 -10.10
CA ALA A 83 13.56 18.53 -11.55
C ALA A 83 14.42 17.50 -12.32
N GLN A 84 15.61 17.18 -11.79
CA GLN A 84 16.44 16.12 -12.36
C GLN A 84 15.82 14.74 -12.17
N ALA A 85 15.21 14.46 -11.01
CA ALA A 85 14.52 13.20 -10.79
C ALA A 85 13.38 12.99 -11.79
N ILE A 86 12.52 14.00 -11.97
CA ILE A 86 11.44 13.97 -12.98
C ILE A 86 12.02 13.74 -14.40
N HIS A 87 13.04 14.50 -14.77
CA HIS A 87 13.66 14.38 -16.10
C HIS A 87 14.15 12.95 -16.38
N TRP A 88 14.85 12.33 -15.43
CA TRP A 88 15.39 11.00 -15.61
C TRP A 88 14.32 9.90 -15.53
N TYR A 89 13.31 10.04 -14.64
CA TYR A 89 12.15 9.13 -14.67
C TYR A 89 11.38 9.22 -15.97
N GLN A 90 11.21 10.42 -16.54
CA GLN A 90 10.54 10.61 -17.82
C GLN A 90 11.31 9.97 -18.96
N LYS A 91 12.64 10.17 -19.02
CA LYS A 91 13.49 9.47 -19.98
C LYS A 91 13.41 7.95 -19.87
N ALA A 92 13.38 7.41 -18.65
CA ALA A 92 13.21 5.99 -18.42
C ALA A 92 11.82 5.50 -18.88
N ALA A 93 10.76 6.25 -18.60
CA ALA A 93 9.39 5.94 -18.98
C ALA A 93 9.17 5.97 -20.50
N ASP A 94 9.81 6.92 -21.19
CA ASP A 94 9.70 7.14 -22.64
C ASP A 94 10.69 6.27 -23.45
N SER A 95 11.49 5.42 -22.80
CA SER A 95 12.44 4.57 -23.52
C SER A 95 11.72 3.56 -24.43
N ASP A 96 12.08 3.53 -25.71
CA ASP A 96 11.36 2.86 -26.81
C ASP A 96 11.60 1.34 -26.90
N ASN A 97 11.84 0.63 -25.82
CA ASN A 97 12.27 -0.76 -25.96
C ASN A 97 11.41 -1.84 -25.31
N ALA A 98 11.36 -2.90 -26.10
CA ALA A 98 10.92 -4.27 -25.92
C ALA A 98 10.56 -4.71 -24.48
N LYS A 99 9.64 -5.65 -24.35
CA LYS A 99 9.16 -6.33 -23.13
C LYS A 99 10.13 -6.47 -21.94
N ALA A 100 11.45 -6.49 -22.21
CA ALA A 100 12.48 -6.55 -21.18
C ALA A 100 12.59 -5.28 -20.31
N THR A 101 12.15 -4.11 -20.82
CA THR A 101 12.19 -2.83 -20.09
C THR A 101 10.84 -2.44 -19.51
N ASP A 102 9.75 -3.11 -19.87
CA ASP A 102 8.38 -2.72 -19.48
C ASP A 102 8.22 -2.55 -17.97
N LEU A 103 8.80 -3.45 -17.16
CA LEU A 103 8.73 -3.34 -15.71
C LEU A 103 9.43 -2.08 -15.18
N VAL A 104 10.62 -1.75 -15.70
CA VAL A 104 11.38 -0.56 -15.27
C VAL A 104 10.68 0.71 -15.72
N ARG A 105 10.14 0.72 -16.95
CA ARG A 105 9.34 1.81 -17.49
C ARG A 105 8.09 2.04 -16.66
N ALA A 106 7.36 0.97 -16.36
CA ALA A 106 6.16 1.02 -15.54
C ALA A 106 6.46 1.58 -14.13
N GLN A 107 7.57 1.15 -13.53
CA GLN A 107 8.00 1.68 -12.24
C GLN A 107 8.40 3.16 -12.33
N ALA A 108 9.05 3.59 -13.40
CA ALA A 108 9.36 5.00 -13.65
C ALA A 108 8.08 5.85 -13.80
N MET A 109 7.09 5.34 -14.55
CA MET A 109 5.79 5.98 -14.70
C MET A 109 5.05 6.10 -13.36
N PHE A 110 5.09 5.06 -12.53
CA PHE A 110 4.51 5.09 -11.19
C PHE A 110 5.18 6.14 -10.31
N ASN A 111 6.52 6.20 -10.31
CA ASN A 111 7.26 7.19 -9.51
C ASN A 111 6.99 8.62 -10.00
N LEU A 112 6.86 8.83 -11.33
CA LEU A 112 6.43 10.11 -11.89
C LEU A 112 5.04 10.50 -11.39
N ALA A 113 4.09 9.57 -11.45
CA ALA A 113 2.73 9.81 -10.98
C ALA A 113 2.71 10.24 -9.51
N ALA A 114 3.42 9.49 -8.64
CA ALA A 114 3.55 9.83 -7.22
C ALA A 114 4.15 11.22 -7.03
N TYR A 115 5.14 11.58 -7.83
CA TYR A 115 5.79 12.88 -7.78
C TYR A 115 4.84 14.02 -8.16
N TYR A 116 4.10 13.87 -9.27
CA TYR A 116 3.09 14.85 -9.68
C TYR A 116 1.99 14.99 -8.64
N GLU A 117 1.62 13.89 -7.96
CA GLU A 117 0.58 13.91 -6.93
C GLU A 117 1.04 14.62 -5.65
N THR A 118 2.20 14.23 -5.10
CA THR A 118 2.63 14.63 -3.75
C THR A 118 3.42 15.94 -3.71
N ASP A 119 4.33 16.13 -4.65
CA ASP A 119 5.28 17.25 -4.62
C ASP A 119 4.80 18.45 -5.44
N LEU A 120 4.09 18.22 -6.53
CA LEU A 120 3.62 19.28 -7.42
C LEU A 120 2.13 19.59 -7.29
N GLY A 121 1.33 18.66 -6.74
CA GLY A 121 -0.13 18.80 -6.66
C GLY A 121 -0.82 18.76 -8.04
N GLU A 122 -0.13 18.24 -9.06
CA GLU A 122 -0.62 18.17 -10.45
C GLU A 122 -1.35 16.85 -10.70
N HIS A 123 -2.49 16.67 -10.06
CA HIS A 123 -3.23 15.41 -10.00
C HIS A 123 -3.70 14.88 -11.38
N ALA A 124 -3.99 15.76 -12.35
CA ALA A 124 -4.36 15.33 -13.70
C ALA A 124 -3.18 14.64 -14.41
N GLN A 125 -1.97 15.12 -14.22
CA GLN A 125 -0.76 14.48 -14.74
C GLN A 125 -0.46 13.20 -13.97
N ALA A 126 -0.60 13.21 -12.63
CA ALA A 126 -0.47 12.03 -11.79
C ALA A 126 -1.41 10.90 -12.27
N PHE A 127 -2.69 11.21 -12.48
CA PHE A 127 -3.66 10.25 -13.01
C PHE A 127 -3.22 9.65 -14.35
N SER A 128 -2.77 10.48 -15.29
CA SER A 128 -2.31 10.02 -16.62
C SER A 128 -1.10 9.07 -16.51
N TRP A 129 -0.16 9.36 -15.61
CA TRP A 129 0.99 8.49 -15.40
C TRP A 129 0.64 7.22 -14.64
N TYR A 130 -0.27 7.27 -13.64
CA TYR A 130 -0.81 6.06 -13.01
C TYR A 130 -1.52 5.16 -14.02
N GLN A 131 -2.29 5.73 -14.97
CA GLN A 131 -2.94 4.95 -16.02
C GLN A 131 -1.91 4.18 -16.84
N LYS A 132 -0.86 4.84 -17.33
CA LYS A 132 0.21 4.19 -18.10
C LYS A 132 0.93 3.10 -17.29
N ALA A 133 1.21 3.35 -16.02
CA ALA A 133 1.85 2.37 -15.15
C ALA A 133 0.94 1.15 -14.88
N ALA A 134 -0.35 1.38 -14.68
CA ALA A 134 -1.36 0.35 -14.48
C ALA A 134 -1.55 -0.54 -15.72
N ASP A 135 -1.54 0.06 -16.91
CA ASP A 135 -1.63 -0.66 -18.18
C ASP A 135 -0.42 -1.60 -18.40
N LEU A 136 0.73 -1.28 -17.79
CA LEU A 136 1.92 -2.12 -17.76
C LEU A 136 1.99 -3.06 -16.53
N GLY A 137 0.93 -3.12 -15.73
CA GLY A 137 0.78 -4.12 -14.67
C GLY A 137 1.26 -3.72 -13.28
N ILE A 138 1.46 -2.43 -12.99
CA ILE A 138 1.80 -1.98 -11.62
C ILE A 138 0.53 -1.95 -10.76
N ALA A 139 0.39 -2.92 -9.86
CA ALA A 139 -0.79 -3.07 -9.02
C ALA A 139 -1.04 -1.86 -8.09
N GLN A 140 0.01 -1.26 -7.55
CA GLN A 140 -0.13 -0.04 -6.76
C GLN A 140 -0.70 1.13 -7.59
N ALA A 141 -0.35 1.23 -8.88
CA ALA A 141 -0.93 2.22 -9.77
C ALA A 141 -2.42 1.95 -10.04
N MET A 142 -2.80 0.68 -10.22
CA MET A 142 -4.20 0.26 -10.36
C MET A 142 -5.02 0.64 -9.12
N PHE A 143 -4.48 0.39 -7.92
CA PHE A 143 -5.12 0.76 -6.66
C PHE A 143 -5.28 2.28 -6.53
N ASN A 144 -4.25 3.05 -6.90
CA ASN A 144 -4.32 4.52 -6.89
C ASN A 144 -5.38 5.03 -7.87
N LEU A 145 -5.50 4.44 -9.07
CA LEU A 145 -6.57 4.78 -10.01
C LEU A 145 -7.96 4.51 -9.43
N ALA A 146 -8.15 3.36 -8.76
CA ALA A 146 -9.39 3.07 -8.07
C ALA A 146 -9.72 4.16 -7.03
N ALA A 147 -8.72 4.65 -6.29
CA ALA A 147 -8.89 5.74 -5.33
C ALA A 147 -9.26 7.08 -6.02
N TYR A 148 -8.66 7.41 -7.17
CA TYR A 148 -9.04 8.59 -7.97
C TYR A 148 -10.49 8.54 -8.42
N TYR A 149 -10.94 7.40 -8.97
CA TYR A 149 -12.34 7.21 -9.38
C TYR A 149 -13.30 7.21 -8.19
N ALA A 150 -12.90 6.66 -7.03
CA ALA A 150 -13.74 6.68 -5.83
C ALA A 150 -13.94 8.09 -5.28
N LYS A 151 -12.90 8.92 -5.29
CA LYS A 151 -12.95 10.31 -4.78
C LYS A 151 -13.68 11.26 -5.72
N GLY A 152 -13.57 11.07 -7.03
CA GLY A 152 -14.18 11.97 -8.03
C GLY A 152 -13.60 13.38 -8.05
N GLN A 153 -12.37 13.60 -7.57
CA GLN A 153 -11.82 14.95 -7.39
C GLN A 153 -11.19 15.53 -8.65
N TYR A 154 -10.56 14.70 -9.46
CA TYR A 154 -9.82 15.11 -10.68
C TYR A 154 -10.33 14.38 -11.93
N VAL A 155 -11.12 13.34 -11.73
CA VAL A 155 -11.86 12.61 -12.73
C VAL A 155 -13.29 12.47 -12.24
N ALA A 156 -14.25 12.23 -13.12
CA ALA A 156 -15.61 11.95 -12.69
C ALA A 156 -15.65 10.71 -11.78
N GLN A 157 -16.40 10.79 -10.68
CA GLN A 157 -16.58 9.64 -9.80
C GLN A 157 -17.22 8.49 -10.57
N ASP A 158 -16.59 7.32 -10.53
CA ASP A 158 -17.07 6.12 -11.22
C ASP A 158 -16.69 4.86 -10.44
N TYR A 159 -17.63 4.34 -9.69
CA TYR A 159 -17.43 3.11 -8.92
C TYR A 159 -17.33 1.85 -9.79
N THR A 160 -17.80 1.88 -11.04
CA THR A 160 -17.57 0.77 -11.98
C THR A 160 -16.06 0.64 -12.28
N GLN A 161 -15.39 1.79 -12.45
CA GLN A 161 -13.94 1.84 -12.59
C GLN A 161 -13.22 1.43 -11.30
N VAL A 162 -13.75 1.78 -10.12
CA VAL A 162 -13.20 1.31 -8.84
C VAL A 162 -13.18 -0.21 -8.80
N VAL A 163 -14.30 -0.86 -9.08
CA VAL A 163 -14.42 -2.32 -9.09
C VAL A 163 -13.49 -2.94 -10.14
N TYR A 164 -13.47 -2.39 -11.36
CA TYR A 164 -12.59 -2.85 -12.43
C TYR A 164 -11.11 -2.87 -12.02
N TRP A 165 -10.61 -1.74 -11.51
CA TRP A 165 -9.21 -1.65 -11.13
C TRP A 165 -8.86 -2.49 -9.89
N CYS A 166 -9.74 -2.54 -8.90
CA CYS A 166 -9.57 -3.42 -7.74
C CYS A 166 -9.50 -4.90 -8.16
N GLN A 167 -10.37 -5.33 -9.09
CA GLN A 167 -10.33 -6.71 -9.61
C GLN A 167 -9.01 -6.97 -10.34
N LYS A 168 -8.51 -6.02 -11.14
CA LYS A 168 -7.21 -6.11 -11.81
C LYS A 168 -6.05 -6.27 -10.83
N VAL A 169 -6.07 -5.58 -9.67
CA VAL A 169 -5.07 -5.78 -8.61
C VAL A 169 -5.11 -7.21 -8.08
N ILE A 170 -6.30 -7.74 -7.80
CA ILE A 170 -6.46 -9.10 -7.26
C ILE A 170 -6.02 -10.17 -8.27
N ASP A 171 -6.30 -9.95 -9.55
CA ASP A 171 -5.98 -10.89 -10.63
C ASP A 171 -4.50 -10.78 -11.08
N SER A 172 -3.76 -9.78 -10.60
CA SER A 172 -2.36 -9.62 -10.96
C SER A 172 -1.52 -10.75 -10.36
N GLU A 173 -0.80 -11.48 -11.23
CA GLU A 173 0.11 -12.59 -10.83
C GLU A 173 1.43 -12.08 -10.21
N ASN A 174 1.58 -10.75 -10.06
CA ASN A 174 2.80 -10.17 -9.54
C ASN A 174 2.94 -10.47 -8.04
N ASN A 175 3.66 -11.55 -7.71
CA ASN A 175 4.02 -11.97 -6.34
C ASN A 175 4.78 -10.90 -5.50
N LYS A 176 4.96 -9.68 -6.04
CA LYS A 176 5.56 -8.53 -5.35
C LYS A 176 4.50 -7.66 -4.67
N ASP A 177 3.21 -7.91 -4.92
CA ASP A 177 2.15 -7.18 -4.24
C ASP A 177 2.16 -7.59 -2.77
N THR A 178 2.33 -6.62 -1.92
CA THR A 178 2.32 -6.86 -0.47
C THR A 178 0.93 -7.34 -0.05
N ASP A 179 0.87 -8.23 0.94
CA ASP A 179 -0.40 -8.67 1.52
C ASP A 179 -1.24 -7.47 1.99
N LEU A 180 -0.59 -6.38 2.39
CA LEU A 180 -1.24 -5.13 2.74
C LEU A 180 -2.05 -4.54 1.56
N LEU A 181 -1.47 -4.46 0.35
CA LEU A 181 -2.18 -3.94 -0.83
C LEU A 181 -3.37 -4.81 -1.20
N LYS A 182 -3.18 -6.14 -1.16
CA LYS A 182 -4.27 -7.11 -1.41
C LYS A 182 -5.39 -6.95 -0.38
N ALA A 183 -5.05 -6.86 0.89
CA ALA A 183 -6.00 -6.68 1.98
C ALA A 183 -6.81 -5.37 1.83
N GLN A 184 -6.15 -4.27 1.50
CA GLN A 184 -6.81 -2.98 1.25
C GLN A 184 -7.74 -3.06 0.03
N THR A 185 -7.30 -3.70 -1.05
CA THR A 185 -8.08 -3.87 -2.28
C THR A 185 -9.31 -4.75 -2.07
N MET A 186 -9.16 -5.87 -1.35
CA MET A 186 -10.26 -6.77 -0.99
C MET A 186 -11.29 -6.05 -0.11
N PHE A 187 -10.83 -5.27 0.86
CA PHE A 187 -11.71 -4.45 1.69
C PHE A 187 -12.50 -3.44 0.84
N GLN A 188 -11.84 -2.76 -0.10
CA GLN A 188 -12.51 -1.81 -1.01
C GLN A 188 -13.56 -2.48 -1.89
N LEU A 189 -13.30 -3.70 -2.40
CA LEU A 189 -14.30 -4.50 -3.11
C LEU A 189 -15.47 -4.87 -2.21
N GLY A 190 -15.20 -5.26 -0.97
CA GLY A 190 -16.22 -5.51 0.03
C GLY A 190 -17.15 -4.32 0.20
N LEU A 191 -16.62 -3.11 0.35
CA LEU A 191 -17.41 -1.88 0.43
C LEU A 191 -18.26 -1.62 -0.82
N CYS A 192 -17.71 -1.88 -2.01
CA CYS A 192 -18.47 -1.71 -3.26
C CYS A 192 -19.68 -2.64 -3.31
N TYR A 193 -19.52 -3.91 -2.94
CA TYR A 193 -20.64 -4.87 -2.90
C TYR A 193 -21.62 -4.57 -1.77
N ASP A 194 -21.14 -4.12 -0.61
CA ASP A 194 -21.99 -3.80 0.54
C ASP A 194 -22.91 -2.61 0.27
N ASN A 195 -22.39 -1.59 -0.41
CA ASN A 195 -23.14 -0.37 -0.75
C ASN A 195 -23.86 -0.41 -2.12
N GLY A 196 -23.58 -1.42 -2.95
CA GLY A 196 -24.06 -1.44 -4.33
C GLY A 196 -23.40 -0.38 -5.21
N SER A 197 -22.16 0.01 -4.89
CA SER A 197 -21.42 1.05 -5.61
C SER A 197 -20.67 0.45 -6.79
N GLY A 198 -21.10 0.77 -8.03
CA GLY A 198 -20.52 0.24 -9.27
C GLY A 198 -20.85 -1.22 -9.56
N VAL A 199 -21.56 -1.89 -8.67
CA VAL A 199 -22.06 -3.26 -8.78
C VAL A 199 -23.44 -3.37 -8.15
N VAL A 200 -24.16 -4.45 -8.43
CA VAL A 200 -25.39 -4.76 -7.70
C VAL A 200 -25.02 -5.07 -6.23
N GLN A 201 -25.78 -4.47 -5.30
CA GLN A 201 -25.59 -4.71 -3.88
C GLN A 201 -25.71 -6.21 -3.54
N ASP A 202 -24.74 -6.72 -2.79
CA ASP A 202 -24.66 -8.12 -2.40
C ASP A 202 -23.86 -8.25 -1.10
N HIS A 203 -24.56 -8.25 0.03
CA HIS A 203 -23.94 -8.34 1.36
C HIS A 203 -23.18 -9.66 1.58
N ALA A 204 -23.62 -10.77 0.95
CA ALA A 204 -22.93 -12.05 1.07
C ALA A 204 -21.58 -12.03 0.36
N ARG A 205 -21.51 -11.39 -0.82
CA ARG A 205 -20.24 -11.15 -1.50
C ARG A 205 -19.36 -10.18 -0.74
N ALA A 206 -19.93 -9.10 -0.18
CA ALA A 206 -19.20 -8.16 0.66
C ALA A 206 -18.54 -8.87 1.83
N HIS A 207 -19.30 -9.70 2.56
CA HIS A 207 -18.80 -10.53 3.66
C HIS A 207 -17.64 -11.42 3.23
N SER A 208 -17.76 -12.09 2.07
CA SER A 208 -16.68 -12.93 1.54
C SER A 208 -15.40 -12.14 1.25
N TRP A 209 -15.52 -10.91 0.75
CA TRP A 209 -14.38 -10.03 0.52
C TRP A 209 -13.78 -9.51 1.84
N TYR A 210 -14.61 -9.15 2.82
CA TYR A 210 -14.16 -8.77 4.15
C TYR A 210 -13.41 -9.92 4.83
N GLN A 211 -13.89 -11.17 4.70
CA GLN A 211 -13.20 -12.34 5.24
C GLN A 211 -11.78 -12.48 4.66
N LYS A 212 -11.64 -12.41 3.32
CA LYS A 212 -10.34 -12.48 2.66
C LYS A 212 -9.40 -11.35 3.09
N ALA A 213 -9.93 -10.14 3.27
CA ALA A 213 -9.13 -9.00 3.74
C ALA A 213 -8.72 -9.16 5.21
N ALA A 214 -9.61 -9.68 6.06
CA ALA A 214 -9.36 -9.94 7.48
C ALA A 214 -8.35 -11.08 7.72
N ASP A 215 -8.32 -12.06 6.82
CA ASP A 215 -7.31 -13.14 6.81
C ASP A 215 -5.89 -12.60 6.52
N LEU A 216 -5.80 -11.40 5.91
CA LEU A 216 -4.58 -10.61 5.70
C LEU A 216 -4.47 -9.45 6.70
N ASP A 217 -5.06 -9.59 7.87
CA ASP A 217 -5.00 -8.67 9.01
C ASP A 217 -5.53 -7.25 8.75
N ASN A 218 -6.45 -7.06 7.80
CA ASN A 218 -7.12 -5.77 7.59
C ASN A 218 -8.13 -5.50 8.72
N ILE A 219 -7.82 -4.56 9.59
CA ILE A 219 -8.63 -4.23 10.78
C ILE A 219 -10.02 -3.69 10.39
N ASN A 220 -10.13 -2.89 9.32
CA ASN A 220 -11.43 -2.39 8.86
C ASN A 220 -12.34 -3.54 8.42
N ALA A 221 -11.78 -4.53 7.74
CA ALA A 221 -12.52 -5.72 7.32
C ALA A 221 -12.92 -6.58 8.52
N MET A 222 -12.03 -6.77 9.51
CA MET A 222 -12.38 -7.46 10.76
C MET A 222 -13.54 -6.78 11.48
N PHE A 223 -13.56 -5.45 11.49
CA PHE A 223 -14.65 -4.69 12.13
C PHE A 223 -15.99 -4.88 11.40
N ASN A 224 -15.99 -4.86 10.06
CA ASN A 224 -17.20 -5.11 9.26
C ASN A 224 -17.69 -6.56 9.44
N LEU A 225 -16.78 -7.55 9.50
CA LEU A 225 -17.17 -8.93 9.83
C LEU A 225 -17.83 -9.04 11.20
N ALA A 226 -17.27 -8.37 12.21
CA ALA A 226 -17.87 -8.35 13.54
C ALA A 226 -19.29 -7.76 13.51
N LEU A 227 -19.49 -6.69 12.73
CA LEU A 227 -20.82 -6.10 12.53
C LEU A 227 -21.78 -7.04 11.79
N ASP A 228 -21.32 -7.71 10.72
CA ASP A 228 -22.11 -8.65 9.95
C ASP A 228 -22.65 -9.80 10.86
N TYR A 229 -21.75 -10.38 11.64
CA TYR A 229 -22.13 -11.43 12.60
C TYR A 229 -23.02 -10.91 13.75
N ALA A 230 -22.75 -9.69 14.26
CA ALA A 230 -23.55 -9.11 15.33
C ALA A 230 -24.99 -8.79 14.90
N LYS A 231 -25.17 -8.33 13.63
CA LYS A 231 -26.48 -7.92 13.11
C LYS A 231 -27.22 -9.04 12.36
N GLY A 232 -26.50 -10.03 11.83
CA GLY A 232 -27.10 -11.07 10.96
C GLY A 232 -27.53 -10.54 9.60
N GLN A 233 -26.82 -9.54 9.05
CA GLN A 233 -27.23 -8.87 7.81
C GLN A 233 -26.72 -9.61 6.56
N ALA A 234 -25.45 -10.00 6.54
CA ALA A 234 -24.83 -10.73 5.43
C ALA A 234 -24.82 -12.25 5.66
N VAL A 235 -24.83 -12.66 6.91
CA VAL A 235 -24.75 -14.04 7.40
C VAL A 235 -25.73 -14.23 8.55
N VAL A 236 -25.98 -15.48 8.94
CA VAL A 236 -26.76 -15.76 10.14
C VAL A 236 -26.09 -15.10 11.35
N GLN A 237 -26.88 -14.44 12.20
CA GLN A 237 -26.39 -13.80 13.41
C GLN A 237 -25.62 -14.79 14.29
N ASP A 238 -24.40 -14.42 14.66
CA ASP A 238 -23.53 -15.21 15.53
C ASP A 238 -22.70 -14.28 16.44
N HIS A 239 -23.17 -14.13 17.68
CA HIS A 239 -22.48 -13.28 18.64
C HIS A 239 -21.11 -13.82 19.07
N ASN A 240 -20.87 -15.16 18.98
CA ASN A 240 -19.53 -15.70 19.29
C ASN A 240 -18.52 -15.26 18.23
N GLN A 241 -18.90 -15.29 16.93
CA GLN A 241 -18.07 -14.81 15.85
C GLN A 241 -17.84 -13.30 15.94
N ALA A 242 -18.88 -12.52 16.24
CA ALA A 242 -18.75 -11.09 16.45
C ALA A 242 -17.78 -10.76 17.60
N PHE A 243 -17.92 -11.45 18.73
CA PHE A 243 -17.00 -11.31 19.86
C PHE A 243 -15.56 -11.65 19.47
N TYR A 244 -15.34 -12.75 18.77
CA TYR A 244 -14.02 -13.17 18.31
C TYR A 244 -13.32 -12.07 17.48
N TRP A 245 -14.02 -11.49 16.50
CA TRP A 245 -13.44 -10.45 15.66
C TRP A 245 -13.18 -9.14 16.42
N TYR A 246 -14.08 -8.70 17.31
CA TYR A 246 -13.83 -7.54 18.16
C TYR A 246 -12.62 -7.77 19.09
N GLN A 247 -12.49 -8.98 19.65
CA GLN A 247 -11.35 -9.34 20.50
C GLN A 247 -10.04 -9.30 19.71
N LYS A 248 -10.03 -9.85 18.48
CA LYS A 248 -8.85 -9.83 17.60
C LYS A 248 -8.41 -8.39 17.30
N ILE A 249 -9.36 -7.46 17.08
CA ILE A 249 -9.06 -6.04 16.90
C ILE A 249 -8.49 -5.42 18.18
N ALA A 250 -9.10 -5.69 19.32
CA ALA A 250 -8.66 -5.14 20.60
C ALA A 250 -7.24 -5.57 20.98
N ASP A 251 -6.85 -6.81 20.60
CA ASP A 251 -5.54 -7.40 20.88
C ASP A 251 -4.47 -7.05 19.83
N SER A 252 -4.84 -6.41 18.71
CA SER A 252 -3.89 -6.02 17.67
C SER A 252 -2.85 -5.02 18.19
N GLY A 253 -1.56 -5.21 17.79
CA GLY A 253 -0.44 -4.38 18.26
C GLY A 253 -0.39 -2.95 17.71
N ASP A 254 -1.11 -2.64 16.61
CA ASP A 254 -1.08 -1.35 15.94
C ASP A 254 -1.96 -0.30 16.63
N ALA A 255 -1.40 0.37 17.63
CA ALA A 255 -2.12 1.36 18.42
C ALA A 255 -2.30 2.72 17.72
N GLU A 256 -1.40 3.11 16.82
CA GLU A 256 -1.40 4.49 16.26
C GLU A 256 -2.26 4.65 15.00
N ALA A 257 -2.22 3.71 14.06
CA ALA A 257 -2.94 3.83 12.78
C ALA A 257 -4.46 3.53 12.88
N ASN A 258 -4.88 2.73 13.88
CA ASN A 258 -6.26 2.21 14.01
C ASN A 258 -6.88 2.46 15.40
N GLY A 259 -6.39 3.45 16.13
CA GLY A 259 -6.81 3.74 17.51
C GLY A 259 -8.33 3.88 17.67
N PHE A 260 -9.01 4.54 16.73
CA PHE A 260 -10.45 4.71 16.76
C PHE A 260 -11.22 3.39 16.60
N LEU A 261 -10.86 2.53 15.63
CA LEU A 261 -11.52 1.23 15.45
C LEU A 261 -11.25 0.29 16.62
N LYS A 262 -10.05 0.34 17.17
CA LYS A 262 -9.70 -0.40 18.38
C LYS A 262 -10.54 0.05 19.58
N ALA A 263 -10.72 1.36 19.74
CA ALA A 263 -11.58 1.92 20.78
C ALA A 263 -13.04 1.49 20.58
N GLN A 264 -13.56 1.52 19.34
CA GLN A 264 -14.91 1.04 19.03
C GLN A 264 -15.07 -0.48 19.27
N ALA A 265 -14.06 -1.29 18.93
CA ALA A 265 -14.08 -2.72 19.20
C ALA A 265 -14.12 -2.99 20.71
N MET A 266 -13.33 -2.26 21.50
CA MET A 266 -13.37 -2.33 22.98
C MET A 266 -14.74 -1.91 23.54
N TYR A 267 -15.37 -0.87 23.00
CA TYR A 267 -16.73 -0.50 23.36
C TYR A 267 -17.71 -1.64 23.12
N ASN A 268 -17.65 -2.27 21.93
CA ASN A 268 -18.52 -3.40 21.62
C ASN A 268 -18.25 -4.61 22.54
N LEU A 269 -16.99 -4.91 22.87
CA LEU A 269 -16.65 -5.94 23.85
C LEU A 269 -17.28 -5.64 25.23
N GLY A 270 -17.23 -4.37 25.66
CA GLY A 270 -17.92 -3.92 26.86
C GLY A 270 -19.42 -4.25 26.83
N LEU A 271 -20.10 -3.92 25.71
CA LEU A 271 -21.51 -4.27 25.52
C LEU A 271 -21.77 -5.78 25.49
N PHE A 272 -20.87 -6.57 24.91
CA PHE A 272 -21.00 -8.02 24.83
C PHE A 272 -20.89 -8.67 26.23
N TYR A 273 -19.96 -8.22 27.04
CA TYR A 273 -19.85 -8.67 28.44
C TYR A 273 -21.02 -8.18 29.31
N ASP A 274 -21.46 -6.93 29.11
CA ASP A 274 -22.57 -6.36 29.84
C ASP A 274 -23.89 -7.12 29.61
N ARG A 275 -24.12 -7.53 28.35
CA ARG A 275 -25.37 -8.19 27.93
C ARG A 275 -25.28 -9.73 27.86
N GLY A 276 -24.11 -10.32 28.02
CA GLY A 276 -23.89 -11.74 27.81
C GLY A 276 -24.07 -12.19 26.36
N LEU A 277 -23.63 -11.39 25.38
CA LEU A 277 -23.75 -11.69 23.96
C LEU A 277 -22.54 -12.49 23.47
N GLY A 278 -22.72 -13.76 23.13
CA GLY A 278 -21.62 -14.65 22.69
C GLY A 278 -20.57 -14.95 23.74
N VAL A 279 -20.78 -14.49 24.97
CA VAL A 279 -19.89 -14.67 26.13
C VAL A 279 -20.74 -14.62 27.41
N ALA A 280 -20.31 -15.28 28.47
CA ALA A 280 -21.00 -15.15 29.74
C ALA A 280 -20.99 -13.70 30.25
N GLN A 281 -22.16 -13.22 30.71
CA GLN A 281 -22.28 -11.89 31.27
C GLN A 281 -21.27 -11.67 32.40
N ASN A 282 -20.55 -10.55 32.35
CA ASN A 282 -19.52 -10.20 33.32
C ASN A 282 -19.34 -8.69 33.41
N ASN A 283 -19.94 -8.08 34.42
CA ASN A 283 -19.94 -6.63 34.60
C ASN A 283 -18.52 -6.08 34.88
N VAL A 284 -17.64 -6.86 35.54
CA VAL A 284 -16.24 -6.46 35.76
C VAL A 284 -15.49 -6.33 34.43
N GLN A 285 -15.67 -7.29 33.52
CA GLN A 285 -15.08 -7.21 32.17
C GLN A 285 -15.73 -6.10 31.34
N ALA A 286 -17.02 -5.88 31.46
CA ALA A 286 -17.70 -4.77 30.79
C ALA A 286 -17.09 -3.42 31.19
N VAL A 287 -16.94 -3.16 32.49
CA VAL A 287 -16.31 -1.96 33.05
C VAL A 287 -14.86 -1.81 32.53
N TYR A 288 -14.08 -2.89 32.55
CA TYR A 288 -12.71 -2.89 32.04
C TYR A 288 -12.62 -2.44 30.57
N TYR A 289 -13.47 -2.98 29.69
CA TYR A 289 -13.45 -2.60 28.27
C TYR A 289 -14.04 -1.24 28.03
N TYR A 290 -15.08 -0.83 28.76
CA TYR A 290 -15.61 0.55 28.68
C TYR A 290 -14.55 1.56 29.12
N GLN A 291 -13.79 1.28 30.21
CA GLN A 291 -12.73 2.17 30.65
C GLN A 291 -11.65 2.32 29.57
N LYS A 292 -11.16 1.21 29.01
CA LYS A 292 -10.15 1.25 27.94
C LYS A 292 -10.63 2.01 26.70
N SER A 293 -11.88 1.83 26.34
CA SER A 293 -12.49 2.53 25.21
C SER A 293 -12.68 4.02 25.51
N ALA A 294 -13.09 4.38 26.72
CA ALA A 294 -13.24 5.75 27.20
C ALA A 294 -11.89 6.50 27.23
N ASP A 295 -10.82 5.82 27.67
CA ASP A 295 -9.45 6.36 27.68
C ASP A 295 -8.96 6.71 26.25
N LEU A 296 -9.50 6.03 25.23
CA LEU A 296 -9.27 6.29 23.81
C LEU A 296 -10.29 7.27 23.18
N GLY A 297 -11.17 7.85 24.02
CA GLY A 297 -12.04 8.97 23.61
C GLY A 297 -13.45 8.60 23.11
N ILE A 298 -13.93 7.36 23.29
CA ILE A 298 -15.30 6.98 22.90
C ILE A 298 -16.30 7.48 23.96
N THR A 299 -17.14 8.42 23.57
CA THR A 299 -18.13 9.09 24.44
C THR A 299 -19.18 8.11 24.99
N GLU A 300 -19.63 7.17 24.17
CA GLU A 300 -20.58 6.15 24.55
C GLU A 300 -20.03 5.23 25.67
N SER A 301 -18.73 4.97 25.63
CA SER A 301 -18.07 4.21 26.70
C SER A 301 -18.01 4.97 28.00
N MET A 302 -17.75 6.29 27.95
CA MET A 302 -17.77 7.16 29.13
C MET A 302 -19.16 7.17 29.78
N LEU A 303 -20.21 7.23 28.94
CA LEU A 303 -21.60 7.20 29.42
C LEU A 303 -21.93 5.88 30.12
N ASN A 304 -21.63 4.74 29.45
CA ASN A 304 -21.90 3.41 30.01
C ASN A 304 -21.10 3.16 31.29
N LEU A 305 -19.85 3.61 31.33
CA LEU A 305 -19.02 3.56 32.52
C LEU A 305 -19.64 4.35 33.68
N GLY A 306 -20.15 5.55 33.41
CA GLY A 306 -20.89 6.36 34.40
C GLY A 306 -22.12 5.63 34.94
N VAL A 307 -22.89 4.92 34.10
CA VAL A 307 -24.02 4.10 34.53
C VAL A 307 -23.55 2.95 35.40
N CYS A 308 -22.49 2.21 35.04
CA CYS A 308 -21.92 1.14 35.82
C CYS A 308 -21.53 1.61 37.24
N TYR A 309 -20.87 2.78 37.35
CA TYR A 309 -20.52 3.34 38.64
C TYR A 309 -21.74 3.78 39.47
N ALA A 310 -22.76 4.39 38.84
CA ALA A 310 -23.97 4.82 39.52
C ALA A 310 -24.79 3.66 40.07
N GLU A 311 -24.78 2.53 39.38
CA GLU A 311 -25.53 1.31 39.76
C GLU A 311 -24.68 0.32 40.60
N GLY A 312 -23.39 0.59 40.80
CA GLY A 312 -22.47 -0.33 41.50
C GLY A 312 -22.24 -1.64 40.78
N GLN A 313 -22.32 -1.65 39.44
CA GLN A 313 -22.16 -2.84 38.60
C GLN A 313 -20.71 -3.00 38.16
N GLY A 314 -20.05 -4.08 38.60
CA GLY A 314 -18.70 -4.41 38.17
C GLY A 314 -17.58 -3.50 38.70
N VAL A 315 -17.86 -2.72 39.73
CA VAL A 315 -16.96 -1.76 40.38
C VAL A 315 -16.82 -2.06 41.85
#